data_6f15945743b5d7909bc64a77a16af686
#
_entry.id   6f15945743b5d7909bc64a77a16af686
#
_cell.length_a   1.000
_cell.length_b   1.000
_cell.length_c   1.000
_cell.angle_alpha   90.00
_cell.angle_beta   90.00
_cell.angle_gamma   90.00
#
_symmetry.space_group_name_H-M   'P 1'
#
loop_
_entity.id
_entity.type
_entity.pdbx_description
1 polymer ?
#
loop_
_entity_poly.entity_id
_entity_poly.type
_entity_poly.pdbx_seq_one_letter_code
_entity_poly.pdbx_strand_id
1 'polypeptide(L)'
;MPSSNTFGLARPTSLLAIGLMLVILVMILPIPAWVMDIGLTLSFSFAILIFATSVFIERPLDFSSFPSVLLASLILRLALNVSSTKLIIGEGHTGTQAAGGVIEGFAMFIMGGNLFVGLVVFSVLVIVNFMVITKGAGRMAEVGARFALDAMPGKQLAIDSDLAVGAITHEEAKKRRQKEQEEAAFLGSLDGASKFVKGDAIAGLLITALNLVAGIGIGLTVHGLSFSEALSNYSILTVGDGLVSQVPAVIVSVASALLLSKGREEGAIDLALVAQLGSNVAALMIVAGILFLFALFPGLPFVPFMLASAGFATASVLVRRRDRAKETEAELVPEEITPEPLKFGDSIHADEIHLEVAPDLVNLVLLGAISLRSTGSSCRRSA
;
A
#
# COMPACT_ATOMS: atom_id res chain seq x y z
N MET A 1 -0.99 -35.91 -38.61
CA MET A 1 -0.21 -36.40 -37.46
C MET A 1 -0.34 -35.36 -36.36
N PRO A 2 -0.96 -35.64 -35.22
CA PRO A 2 -1.02 -34.68 -34.10
C PRO A 2 0.33 -34.73 -33.35
N SER A 3 0.98 -33.59 -33.26
CA SER A 3 2.18 -33.39 -32.48
C SER A 3 1.86 -33.65 -30.99
N SER A 4 2.54 -34.63 -30.42
CA SER A 4 2.53 -34.98 -29.02
C SER A 4 2.89 -33.78 -28.15
N ASN A 5 1.90 -33.22 -27.43
CA ASN A 5 2.08 -32.27 -26.36
C ASN A 5 2.75 -32.96 -25.16
N THR A 6 4.04 -33.16 -25.20
CA THR A 6 4.87 -33.46 -24.05
C THR A 6 5.18 -32.14 -23.34
N PHE A 7 4.94 -32.10 -22.03
CA PHE A 7 5.14 -31.01 -21.06
C PHE A 7 3.98 -30.02 -20.84
N GLY A 8 2.80 -30.57 -20.49
CA GLY A 8 1.75 -29.76 -19.84
C GLY A 8 2.11 -29.25 -18.43
N LEU A 9 3.26 -29.65 -17.86
CA LEU A 9 3.76 -29.24 -16.55
C LEU A 9 4.37 -27.82 -16.51
N ALA A 10 4.66 -27.23 -17.67
CA ALA A 10 5.29 -25.91 -17.74
C ALA A 10 4.29 -24.73 -17.87
N ARG A 11 2.99 -24.99 -17.73
CA ARG A 11 2.02 -23.89 -17.69
C ARG A 11 2.05 -23.23 -16.32
N PRO A 12 2.04 -21.89 -16.22
CA PRO A 12 2.10 -21.16 -14.94
C PRO A 12 1.01 -21.60 -13.95
N THR A 13 -0.16 -21.99 -14.44
CA THR A 13 -1.26 -22.54 -13.61
C THR A 13 -0.91 -23.89 -12.98
N SER A 14 -0.19 -24.76 -13.69
CA SER A 14 0.23 -26.07 -13.17
C SER A 14 1.29 -25.92 -12.08
N LEU A 15 2.23 -24.97 -12.26
CA LEU A 15 3.25 -24.66 -11.27
C LEU A 15 2.64 -24.12 -9.98
N LEU A 16 1.63 -23.24 -10.08
CA LEU A 16 0.92 -22.71 -8.93
C LEU A 16 0.17 -23.82 -8.18
N ALA A 17 -0.52 -24.70 -8.90
CA ALA A 17 -1.23 -25.84 -8.29
C ALA A 17 -0.25 -26.81 -7.58
N ILE A 18 0.90 -27.11 -8.19
CA ILE A 18 1.94 -27.94 -7.59
C ILE A 18 2.51 -27.24 -6.34
N GLY A 19 2.76 -25.94 -6.40
CA GLY A 19 3.24 -25.17 -5.27
C GLY A 19 2.27 -25.20 -4.08
N LEU A 20 0.99 -24.99 -4.30
CA LEU A 20 -0.05 -25.08 -3.28
C LEU A 20 -0.15 -26.52 -2.70
N MET A 21 -0.07 -27.55 -3.55
CA MET A 21 -0.09 -28.93 -3.11
C MET A 21 1.14 -29.26 -2.24
N LEU A 22 2.32 -28.77 -2.61
CA LEU A 22 3.53 -28.91 -1.84
C LEU A 22 3.43 -28.23 -0.47
N VAL A 23 2.83 -27.06 -0.40
CA VAL A 23 2.59 -26.36 0.88
C VAL A 23 1.66 -27.18 1.79
N ILE A 24 0.59 -27.76 1.27
CA ILE A 24 -0.31 -28.66 2.02
C ILE A 24 0.45 -29.89 2.49
N LEU A 25 1.30 -30.46 1.63
CA LEU A 25 2.11 -31.63 1.97
C LEU A 25 3.08 -31.34 3.14
N VAL A 26 3.74 -30.18 3.10
CA VAL A 26 4.61 -29.69 4.18
C VAL A 26 3.85 -29.55 5.50
N MET A 27 2.60 -29.10 5.46
CA MET A 27 1.75 -28.98 6.64
C MET A 27 1.40 -30.33 7.27
N ILE A 28 1.28 -31.40 6.46
CA ILE A 28 0.88 -32.73 6.96
C ILE A 28 2.09 -33.57 7.38
N LEU A 29 3.15 -33.60 6.56
CA LEU A 29 4.32 -34.46 6.79
C LEU A 29 5.25 -33.84 7.83
N PRO A 30 5.93 -34.69 8.62
CA PRO A 30 7.07 -34.26 9.44
C PRO A 30 8.24 -33.91 8.50
N ILE A 31 8.69 -32.65 8.55
CA ILE A 31 9.83 -32.20 7.74
C ILE A 31 11.07 -32.08 8.63
N PRO A 32 12.27 -32.39 8.15
CA PRO A 32 13.51 -32.18 8.90
C PRO A 32 13.84 -30.67 9.02
N ALA A 33 14.61 -30.30 10.05
CA ALA A 33 14.96 -28.92 10.39
C ALA A 33 15.61 -28.15 9.22
N TRP A 34 16.44 -28.77 8.39
CA TRP A 34 17.06 -28.11 7.24
C TRP A 34 16.06 -27.72 6.15
N VAL A 35 14.97 -28.49 5.96
CA VAL A 35 13.87 -28.13 5.04
C VAL A 35 13.11 -26.95 5.61
N MET A 36 12.95 -26.89 6.93
CA MET A 36 12.35 -25.76 7.63
C MET A 36 13.15 -24.49 7.39
N ASP A 37 14.47 -24.53 7.52
CA ASP A 37 15.36 -23.40 7.24
C ASP A 37 15.21 -22.85 5.81
N ILE A 38 15.14 -23.75 4.81
CA ILE A 38 14.89 -23.36 3.42
C ILE A 38 13.51 -22.69 3.27
N GLY A 39 12.47 -23.29 3.84
CA GLY A 39 11.10 -22.76 3.78
C GLY A 39 11.00 -21.37 4.41
N LEU A 40 11.60 -21.16 5.56
CA LEU A 40 11.64 -19.88 6.26
C LEU A 40 12.41 -18.83 5.45
N THR A 41 13.57 -19.18 4.92
CA THR A 41 14.35 -18.29 4.04
C THR A 41 13.56 -17.89 2.79
N LEU A 42 12.84 -18.84 2.19
CA LEU A 42 11.96 -18.56 1.04
C LEU A 42 10.82 -17.63 1.42
N SER A 43 10.19 -17.83 2.57
CA SER A 43 9.12 -16.97 3.10
C SER A 43 9.60 -15.53 3.31
N PHE A 44 10.81 -15.34 3.89
CA PHE A 44 11.44 -14.03 4.03
C PHE A 44 11.73 -13.37 2.68
N SER A 45 12.36 -14.10 1.77
CA SER A 45 12.69 -13.60 0.44
C SER A 45 11.44 -13.17 -0.31
N PHE A 46 10.37 -13.95 -0.19
CA PHE A 46 9.09 -13.63 -0.82
C PHE A 46 8.43 -12.39 -0.22
N ALA A 47 8.47 -12.22 1.10
CA ALA A 47 7.96 -11.03 1.77
C ALA A 47 8.74 -9.77 1.35
N ILE A 48 10.06 -9.85 1.26
CA ILE A 48 10.91 -8.74 0.79
C ILE A 48 10.61 -8.43 -0.68
N LEU A 49 10.43 -9.44 -1.52
CA LEU A 49 10.08 -9.26 -2.92
C LEU A 49 8.73 -8.54 -3.08
N ILE A 50 7.70 -8.97 -2.33
CA ILE A 50 6.38 -8.33 -2.30
C ILE A 50 6.52 -6.86 -1.90
N PHE A 51 7.27 -6.58 -0.85
CA PHE A 51 7.50 -5.22 -0.37
C PHE A 51 8.22 -4.36 -1.41
N ALA A 52 9.34 -4.85 -1.95
CA ALA A 52 10.09 -4.15 -2.97
C ALA A 52 9.22 -3.85 -4.20
N THR A 53 8.47 -4.84 -4.69
CA THR A 53 7.55 -4.66 -5.81
C THR A 53 6.50 -3.60 -5.48
N SER A 54 5.92 -3.62 -4.27
CA SER A 54 4.93 -2.64 -3.83
C SER A 54 5.51 -1.21 -3.73
N VAL A 55 6.80 -1.06 -3.43
CA VAL A 55 7.47 0.25 -3.40
C VAL A 55 7.63 0.83 -4.81
N PHE A 56 8.05 0.01 -5.79
CA PHE A 56 8.36 0.48 -7.14
C PHE A 56 7.14 0.63 -8.07
N ILE A 57 6.00 0.04 -7.75
CA ILE A 57 4.78 0.19 -8.54
C ILE A 57 4.19 1.60 -8.35
N GLU A 58 3.78 2.23 -9.44
CA GLU A 58 3.18 3.58 -9.41
C GLU A 58 1.67 3.52 -9.13
N ARG A 59 0.95 2.58 -9.72
CA ARG A 59 -0.51 2.45 -9.57
C ARG A 59 -0.88 1.10 -8.95
N PRO A 60 -1.82 1.05 -8.01
CA PRO A 60 -2.23 -0.21 -7.36
C PRO A 60 -2.67 -1.30 -8.34
N LEU A 61 -3.33 -0.93 -9.44
CA LEU A 61 -3.79 -1.86 -10.47
C LEU A 61 -2.68 -2.50 -11.29
N ASP A 62 -1.47 -1.89 -11.34
CA ASP A 62 -0.31 -2.47 -12.01
C ASP A 62 0.15 -3.76 -11.31
N PHE A 63 -0.27 -3.95 -10.06
CA PHE A 63 -0.10 -5.18 -9.31
C PHE A 63 -1.44 -5.86 -8.99
N SER A 64 -2.26 -6.04 -9.99
CA SER A 64 -3.60 -6.66 -9.85
C SER A 64 -3.60 -8.04 -9.20
N SER A 65 -2.50 -8.81 -9.33
CA SER A 65 -2.31 -10.11 -8.67
C SER A 65 -1.92 -10.03 -7.19
N PHE A 66 -1.69 -8.83 -6.63
CA PHE A 66 -1.24 -8.66 -5.25
C PHE A 66 -2.10 -9.39 -4.20
N PRO A 67 -3.45 -9.35 -4.24
CA PRO A 67 -4.26 -10.10 -3.27
C PRO A 67 -4.01 -11.61 -3.31
N SER A 68 -3.83 -12.17 -4.51
CA SER A 68 -3.53 -13.60 -4.69
C SER A 68 -2.12 -13.96 -4.20
N VAL A 69 -1.13 -13.11 -4.47
CA VAL A 69 0.25 -13.25 -4.00
C VAL A 69 0.29 -13.19 -2.46
N LEU A 70 -0.48 -12.27 -1.87
CA LEU A 70 -0.63 -12.12 -0.44
C LEU A 70 -1.21 -13.40 0.20
N LEU A 71 -2.27 -13.97 -0.38
CA LEU A 71 -2.86 -15.24 0.09
C LEU A 71 -1.87 -16.40 -0.05
N ALA A 72 -1.12 -16.49 -1.14
CA ALA A 72 -0.09 -17.53 -1.32
C ALA A 72 1.02 -17.43 -0.25
N SER A 73 1.48 -16.21 0.03
CA SER A 73 2.45 -15.96 1.12
C SER A 73 1.91 -16.39 2.49
N LEU A 74 0.64 -16.10 2.76
CA LEU A 74 -0.04 -16.50 3.98
C LEU A 74 -0.13 -18.02 4.16
N ILE A 75 -0.55 -18.75 3.12
CA ILE A 75 -0.67 -20.20 3.15
C ILE A 75 0.70 -20.84 3.38
N LEU A 76 1.75 -20.34 2.72
CA LEU A 76 3.12 -20.80 2.96
C LEU A 76 3.53 -20.61 4.42
N ARG A 77 3.30 -19.43 4.99
CA ARG A 77 3.62 -19.12 6.40
C ARG A 77 2.85 -20.00 7.38
N LEU A 78 1.54 -20.19 7.16
CA LEU A 78 0.74 -21.08 8.01
C LEU A 78 1.30 -22.52 8.00
N ALA A 79 1.69 -23.02 6.83
CA ALA A 79 2.28 -24.35 6.72
C ALA A 79 3.62 -24.45 7.48
N LEU A 80 4.46 -23.42 7.36
CA LEU A 80 5.72 -23.36 8.11
C LEU A 80 5.49 -23.26 9.61
N ASN A 81 4.54 -22.45 10.09
CA ASN A 81 4.20 -22.34 11.51
C ASN A 81 3.67 -23.66 12.11
N VAL A 82 2.87 -24.42 11.35
CA VAL A 82 2.44 -25.75 11.79
C VAL A 82 3.60 -26.73 11.83
N SER A 83 4.50 -26.65 10.86
CA SER A 83 5.67 -27.54 10.79
C SER A 83 6.71 -27.22 11.84
N SER A 84 6.98 -25.94 12.12
CA SER A 84 7.87 -25.53 13.23
C SER A 84 7.32 -25.95 14.58
N THR A 85 6.00 -25.80 14.78
CA THR A 85 5.34 -26.31 16.01
C THR A 85 5.56 -27.79 16.22
N LYS A 86 5.45 -28.61 15.15
CA LYS A 86 5.73 -30.06 15.27
C LYS A 86 7.15 -30.33 15.67
N LEU A 87 8.13 -29.62 15.09
CA LEU A 87 9.54 -29.77 15.45
C LEU A 87 9.81 -29.29 16.87
N ILE A 88 9.28 -28.14 17.27
CA ILE A 88 9.45 -27.57 18.60
C ILE A 88 8.89 -28.52 19.67
N ILE A 89 7.67 -29.01 19.50
CA ILE A 89 7.02 -29.87 20.48
C ILE A 89 7.63 -31.28 20.46
N GLY A 90 7.94 -31.83 19.27
CA GLY A 90 8.47 -33.19 19.14
C GLY A 90 9.94 -33.32 19.52
N GLU A 91 10.77 -32.37 19.08
CA GLU A 91 12.23 -32.48 19.19
C GLU A 91 12.88 -31.40 20.05
N GLY A 92 12.11 -30.43 20.59
CA GLY A 92 12.63 -29.30 21.37
C GLY A 92 13.44 -29.73 22.62
N HIS A 93 13.26 -30.97 23.10
CA HIS A 93 14.05 -31.55 24.16
C HIS A 93 15.52 -31.80 23.76
N THR A 94 15.82 -31.92 22.46
CA THR A 94 17.19 -32.16 21.95
C THR A 94 18.07 -30.91 21.96
N GLY A 95 17.46 -29.70 22.12
CA GLY A 95 18.18 -28.44 22.21
C GLY A 95 17.61 -27.34 21.35
N THR A 96 18.31 -26.20 21.27
CA THR A 96 17.88 -24.98 20.62
C THR A 96 17.84 -25.04 19.08
N GLN A 97 18.52 -26.04 18.49
CA GLN A 97 18.54 -26.27 17.03
C GLN A 97 17.44 -27.21 16.52
N ALA A 98 16.60 -27.74 17.41
CA ALA A 98 15.58 -28.73 17.09
C ALA A 98 14.65 -28.28 15.90
N ALA A 99 14.35 -26.99 15.79
CA ALA A 99 13.50 -26.46 14.75
C ALA A 99 14.27 -25.77 13.60
N GLY A 100 15.60 -25.82 13.58
CA GLY A 100 16.47 -25.28 12.54
C GLY A 100 17.34 -24.13 13.00
N GLY A 101 18.39 -23.87 12.21
CA GLY A 101 19.37 -22.80 12.49
C GLY A 101 18.84 -21.39 12.30
N VAL A 102 17.86 -21.20 11.41
CA VAL A 102 17.22 -19.88 11.20
C VAL A 102 16.46 -19.46 12.46
N ILE A 103 15.66 -20.36 13.05
CA ILE A 103 14.89 -20.10 14.27
C ILE A 103 15.82 -19.78 15.44
N GLU A 104 16.87 -20.61 15.63
CA GLU A 104 17.88 -20.37 16.67
C GLU A 104 18.60 -19.02 16.48
N GLY A 105 19.04 -18.72 15.25
CA GLY A 105 19.76 -17.48 14.92
C GLY A 105 18.94 -16.22 15.24
N PHE A 106 17.65 -16.21 14.89
CA PHE A 106 16.74 -15.10 15.22
C PHE A 106 16.51 -14.98 16.72
N ALA A 107 16.35 -16.10 17.43
CA ALA A 107 16.22 -16.10 18.88
C ALA A 107 17.46 -15.50 19.55
N MET A 108 18.65 -15.96 19.19
CA MET A 108 19.91 -15.49 19.76
C MET A 108 20.17 -14.02 19.47
N PHE A 109 19.81 -13.55 18.26
CA PHE A 109 19.92 -12.13 17.88
C PHE A 109 19.13 -11.22 18.82
N ILE A 110 17.88 -11.59 19.16
CA ILE A 110 17.02 -10.75 20.03
C ILE A 110 17.35 -10.93 21.50
N MET A 111 17.70 -12.15 21.92
CA MET A 111 17.97 -12.43 23.34
C MET A 111 19.28 -11.87 23.83
N GLY A 112 20.29 -11.69 22.95
CA GLY A 112 21.60 -11.16 23.35
C GLY A 112 22.24 -11.94 24.50
N GLY A 113 21.92 -13.25 24.65
CA GLY A 113 22.40 -14.10 25.73
C GLY A 113 21.58 -14.05 27.04
N ASN A 114 20.53 -13.22 27.11
CA ASN A 114 19.67 -13.12 28.30
C ASN A 114 18.21 -13.50 27.97
N LEU A 115 17.78 -14.65 28.48
CA LEU A 115 16.44 -15.19 28.24
C LEU A 115 15.31 -14.23 28.65
N PHE A 116 15.43 -13.58 29.83
CA PHE A 116 14.38 -12.69 30.32
C PHE A 116 14.27 -11.43 29.47
N VAL A 117 15.40 -10.83 29.08
CA VAL A 117 15.43 -9.67 28.18
C VAL A 117 14.81 -10.04 26.84
N GLY A 118 15.17 -11.21 26.28
CA GLY A 118 14.61 -11.72 25.03
C GLY A 118 13.09 -11.90 25.08
N LEU A 119 12.56 -12.51 26.15
CA LEU A 119 11.12 -12.69 26.35
C LEU A 119 10.38 -11.36 26.45
N VAL A 120 10.91 -10.38 27.17
CA VAL A 120 10.30 -9.05 27.29
C VAL A 120 10.29 -8.33 25.93
N VAL A 121 11.45 -8.28 25.25
CA VAL A 121 11.54 -7.63 23.92
C VAL A 121 10.63 -8.33 22.93
N PHE A 122 10.61 -9.66 22.89
CA PHE A 122 9.72 -10.43 22.05
C PHE A 122 8.24 -10.11 22.35
N SER A 123 7.84 -10.07 23.63
CA SER A 123 6.46 -9.73 24.03
C SER A 123 6.05 -8.32 23.53
N VAL A 124 6.95 -7.34 23.64
CA VAL A 124 6.71 -6.00 23.12
C VAL A 124 6.54 -6.04 21.60
N LEU A 125 7.42 -6.73 20.88
CA LEU A 125 7.32 -6.88 19.42
C LEU A 125 6.00 -7.55 19.00
N VAL A 126 5.58 -8.61 19.71
CA VAL A 126 4.30 -9.30 19.48
C VAL A 126 3.12 -8.34 19.66
N ILE A 127 3.10 -7.58 20.75
CA ILE A 127 2.02 -6.62 21.04
C ILE A 127 1.96 -5.54 19.97
N VAL A 128 3.10 -4.94 19.61
CA VAL A 128 3.17 -3.89 18.59
C VAL A 128 2.72 -4.44 17.23
N ASN A 129 3.25 -5.60 16.85
CA ASN A 129 2.90 -6.24 15.58
C ASN A 129 1.41 -6.58 15.49
N PHE A 130 0.87 -7.18 16.54
CA PHE A 130 -0.56 -7.48 16.64
C PHE A 130 -1.41 -6.20 16.50
N MET A 131 -1.05 -5.12 17.19
CA MET A 131 -1.79 -3.85 17.12
C MET A 131 -1.70 -3.23 15.72
N VAL A 132 -0.52 -3.23 15.10
CA VAL A 132 -0.30 -2.66 13.76
C VAL A 132 -1.06 -3.46 12.70
N ILE A 133 -0.91 -4.78 12.67
CA ILE A 133 -1.55 -5.63 11.66
C ILE A 133 -3.07 -5.67 11.85
N THR A 134 -3.55 -5.97 13.08
CA THR A 134 -4.98 -6.22 13.28
C THR A 134 -5.83 -4.95 13.25
N LYS A 135 -5.29 -3.81 13.70
CA LYS A 135 -6.03 -2.54 13.77
C LYS A 135 -5.64 -1.56 12.66
N GLY A 136 -4.40 -1.59 12.18
CA GLY A 136 -3.88 -0.65 11.20
C GLY A 136 -4.20 -1.05 9.76
N ALA A 137 -3.43 -1.98 9.21
CA ALA A 137 -3.49 -2.33 7.79
C ALA A 137 -4.86 -2.87 7.34
N GLY A 138 -5.48 -3.73 8.17
CA GLY A 138 -6.80 -4.27 7.86
C GLY A 138 -7.90 -3.19 7.77
N ARG A 139 -7.84 -2.18 8.63
CA ARG A 139 -8.81 -1.07 8.59
C ARG A 139 -8.60 -0.17 7.36
N MET A 140 -7.37 0.06 6.96
CA MET A 140 -7.07 0.81 5.73
C MET A 140 -7.65 0.12 4.50
N ALA A 141 -7.50 -1.20 4.38
CA ALA A 141 -8.05 -1.98 3.27
C ALA A 141 -9.58 -1.96 3.27
N GLU A 142 -10.22 -2.15 4.42
CA GLU A 142 -11.68 -2.11 4.58
C GLU A 142 -12.26 -0.75 4.19
N VAL A 143 -11.68 0.34 4.71
CA VAL A 143 -12.13 1.71 4.43
C VAL A 143 -11.88 2.08 2.98
N GLY A 144 -10.72 1.70 2.41
CA GLY A 144 -10.39 1.94 1.00
C GLY A 144 -11.38 1.24 0.06
N ALA A 145 -11.66 -0.05 0.30
CA ALA A 145 -12.62 -0.82 -0.48
C ALA A 145 -14.04 -0.23 -0.38
N ARG A 146 -14.46 0.18 0.82
CA ARG A 146 -15.77 0.78 1.02
C ARG A 146 -15.92 2.10 0.26
N PHE A 147 -14.95 2.99 0.36
CA PHE A 147 -14.99 4.26 -0.38
C PHE A 147 -15.01 4.07 -1.90
N ALA A 148 -14.29 3.09 -2.42
CA ALA A 148 -14.30 2.78 -3.84
C ALA A 148 -15.68 2.29 -4.31
N LEU A 149 -16.30 1.40 -3.53
CA LEU A 149 -17.65 0.90 -3.82
C LEU A 149 -18.72 1.99 -3.70
N ASP A 150 -18.64 2.82 -2.66
CA ASP A 150 -19.60 3.92 -2.43
C ASP A 150 -19.48 5.03 -3.51
N ALA A 151 -18.28 5.25 -4.05
CA ALA A 151 -18.03 6.21 -5.12
C ALA A 151 -18.42 5.70 -6.53
N MET A 152 -18.57 4.39 -6.73
CA MET A 152 -18.80 3.79 -8.04
C MET A 152 -20.05 4.32 -8.76
N PRO A 153 -21.24 4.46 -8.13
CA PRO A 153 -22.41 5.00 -8.81
C PRO A 153 -22.19 6.44 -9.32
N GLY A 154 -21.50 7.28 -8.53
CA GLY A 154 -21.17 8.65 -8.94
C GLY A 154 -20.21 8.71 -10.12
N LYS A 155 -19.17 7.86 -10.12
CA LYS A 155 -18.24 7.73 -11.26
C LYS A 155 -18.94 7.22 -12.52
N GLN A 156 -19.84 6.26 -12.40
CA GLN A 156 -20.63 5.78 -13.54
C GLN A 156 -21.55 6.85 -14.10
N LEU A 157 -22.22 7.62 -13.25
CA LEU A 157 -23.07 8.74 -13.68
C LEU A 157 -22.25 9.82 -14.39
N ALA A 158 -21.05 10.13 -13.93
CA ALA A 158 -20.16 11.07 -14.59
C ALA A 158 -19.76 10.57 -15.99
N ILE A 159 -19.40 9.28 -16.15
CA ILE A 159 -19.09 8.68 -17.45
C ILE A 159 -20.31 8.74 -18.38
N ASP A 160 -21.51 8.47 -17.86
CA ASP A 160 -22.75 8.53 -18.65
C ASP A 160 -23.09 9.96 -19.10
N SER A 161 -22.83 10.96 -18.24
CA SER A 161 -22.97 12.36 -18.56
C SER A 161 -21.99 12.80 -19.65
N ASP A 162 -20.70 12.44 -19.53
CA ASP A 162 -19.68 12.74 -20.53
C ASP A 162 -20.02 12.12 -21.89
N LEU A 163 -20.57 10.90 -21.89
CA LEU A 163 -21.02 10.22 -23.08
C LEU A 163 -22.25 10.91 -23.70
N ALA A 164 -23.20 11.34 -22.87
CA ALA A 164 -24.44 11.98 -23.34
C ALA A 164 -24.19 13.35 -24.00
N VAL A 165 -23.21 14.12 -23.50
CA VAL A 165 -22.80 15.39 -24.09
C VAL A 165 -21.81 15.25 -25.25
N GLY A 166 -21.41 14.00 -25.58
CA GLY A 166 -20.46 13.73 -26.67
C GLY A 166 -19.00 14.06 -26.34
N ALA A 167 -18.67 14.31 -25.08
CA ALA A 167 -17.29 14.58 -24.63
C ALA A 167 -16.39 13.36 -24.77
N ILE A 168 -16.95 12.16 -24.69
CA ILE A 168 -16.24 10.88 -24.87
C ILE A 168 -16.98 9.96 -25.83
N THR A 169 -16.25 9.04 -26.45
CA THR A 169 -16.83 8.01 -27.33
C THR A 169 -17.39 6.82 -26.54
N HIS A 170 -18.26 6.00 -27.15
CA HIS A 170 -18.76 4.76 -26.56
C HIS A 170 -17.64 3.80 -26.17
N GLU A 171 -16.58 3.72 -26.97
CA GLU A 171 -15.42 2.87 -26.67
C GLU A 171 -14.64 3.38 -25.45
N GLU A 172 -14.47 4.69 -25.36
CA GLU A 172 -13.82 5.32 -24.20
C GLU A 172 -14.65 5.14 -22.93
N ALA A 173 -15.97 5.35 -23.01
CA ALA A 173 -16.88 5.12 -21.89
C ALA A 173 -16.81 3.65 -21.40
N LYS A 174 -16.76 2.70 -22.32
CA LYS A 174 -16.58 1.27 -21.99
C LYS A 174 -15.27 0.99 -21.27
N LYS A 175 -14.15 1.57 -21.76
CA LYS A 175 -12.83 1.42 -21.11
C LYS A 175 -12.82 2.03 -19.72
N ARG A 176 -13.40 3.24 -19.54
CA ARG A 176 -13.47 3.89 -18.23
C ARG A 176 -14.29 3.07 -17.24
N ARG A 177 -15.46 2.57 -17.64
CA ARG A 177 -16.30 1.69 -16.80
C ARG A 177 -15.57 0.41 -16.41
N GLN A 178 -14.87 -0.22 -17.36
CA GLN A 178 -14.11 -1.43 -17.10
C GLN A 178 -12.99 -1.16 -16.09
N LYS A 179 -12.24 -0.07 -16.24
CA LYS A 179 -11.19 0.33 -15.30
C LYS A 179 -11.73 0.55 -13.89
N GLU A 180 -12.87 1.24 -13.76
CA GLU A 180 -13.52 1.45 -12.45
C GLU A 180 -13.97 0.13 -11.80
N GLN A 181 -14.49 -0.81 -12.59
CA GLN A 181 -14.86 -2.13 -12.11
C GLN A 181 -13.65 -2.95 -11.66
N GLU A 182 -12.54 -2.90 -12.39
CA GLU A 182 -11.28 -3.56 -12.05
C GLU A 182 -10.70 -2.98 -10.75
N GLU A 183 -10.75 -1.65 -10.57
CA GLU A 183 -10.31 -0.99 -9.34
C GLU A 183 -11.14 -1.41 -8.13
N ALA A 184 -12.46 -1.41 -8.25
CA ALA A 184 -13.35 -1.84 -7.18
C ALA A 184 -13.17 -3.32 -6.84
N ALA A 185 -13.04 -4.20 -7.84
CA ALA A 185 -12.79 -5.62 -7.64
C ALA A 185 -11.43 -5.87 -6.97
N PHE A 186 -10.39 -5.14 -7.37
CA PHE A 186 -9.06 -5.20 -6.75
C PHE A 186 -9.11 -4.81 -5.27
N LEU A 187 -9.71 -3.66 -4.94
CA LEU A 187 -9.82 -3.18 -3.56
C LEU A 187 -10.68 -4.10 -2.69
N GLY A 188 -11.77 -4.66 -3.25
CA GLY A 188 -12.59 -5.66 -2.57
C GLY A 188 -11.83 -6.96 -2.29
N SER A 189 -11.02 -7.42 -3.25
CA SER A 189 -10.15 -8.60 -3.07
C SER A 189 -9.06 -8.36 -2.02
N LEU A 190 -8.53 -7.13 -1.97
CA LEU A 190 -7.53 -6.74 -1.00
C LEU A 190 -8.10 -6.65 0.42
N ASP A 191 -9.32 -6.15 0.59
CA ASP A 191 -10.03 -6.21 1.87
C ASP A 191 -10.21 -7.66 2.34
N GLY A 192 -10.66 -8.54 1.44
CA GLY A 192 -10.78 -9.97 1.73
C GLY A 192 -9.44 -10.58 2.19
N ALA A 193 -8.38 -10.36 1.42
CA ALA A 193 -7.04 -10.87 1.75
C ALA A 193 -6.51 -10.30 3.09
N SER A 194 -6.76 -9.03 3.39
CA SER A 194 -6.36 -8.40 4.67
C SER A 194 -7.04 -9.04 5.89
N LYS A 195 -8.26 -9.55 5.75
CA LYS A 195 -8.93 -10.31 6.82
C LYS A 195 -8.24 -11.63 7.13
N PHE A 196 -7.70 -12.30 6.10
CA PHE A 196 -6.88 -13.50 6.30
C PHE A 196 -5.56 -13.18 7.00
N VAL A 197 -4.89 -12.06 6.65
CA VAL A 197 -3.67 -11.59 7.35
C VAL A 197 -3.92 -11.36 8.84
N LYS A 198 -5.07 -10.76 9.17
CA LYS A 198 -5.49 -10.59 10.56
C LYS A 198 -5.68 -11.94 11.25
N GLY A 199 -6.32 -12.91 10.58
CA GLY A 199 -6.51 -14.27 11.11
C GLY A 199 -5.18 -14.98 11.39
N ASP A 200 -4.23 -14.87 10.47
CA ASP A 200 -2.89 -15.44 10.60
C ASP A 200 -2.10 -14.84 11.77
N ALA A 201 -2.18 -13.51 11.98
CA ALA A 201 -1.54 -12.87 13.12
C ALA A 201 -2.10 -13.38 14.48
N ILE A 202 -3.41 -13.62 14.55
CA ILE A 202 -4.04 -14.20 15.75
C ILE A 202 -3.63 -15.66 15.92
N ALA A 203 -3.64 -16.45 14.84
CA ALA A 203 -3.21 -17.85 14.87
C ALA A 203 -1.75 -17.98 15.30
N GLY A 204 -0.86 -17.16 14.74
CA GLY A 204 0.56 -17.12 15.12
C GLY A 204 0.76 -16.83 16.61
N LEU A 205 0.01 -15.87 17.19
CA LEU A 205 0.07 -15.58 18.61
C LEU A 205 -0.36 -16.78 19.47
N LEU A 206 -1.46 -17.44 19.09
CA LEU A 206 -1.96 -18.63 19.82
C LEU A 206 -0.99 -19.82 19.70
N ILE A 207 -0.41 -20.03 18.53
CA ILE A 207 0.61 -21.06 18.29
C ILE A 207 1.85 -20.79 19.15
N THR A 208 2.32 -19.54 19.21
CA THR A 208 3.46 -19.16 20.05
C THR A 208 3.17 -19.45 21.53
N ALA A 209 2.00 -19.07 22.03
CA ALA A 209 1.61 -19.37 23.41
C ALA A 209 1.52 -20.89 23.67
N LEU A 210 0.96 -21.64 22.69
CA LEU A 210 0.88 -23.10 22.76
C LEU A 210 2.27 -23.74 22.79
N ASN A 211 3.18 -23.34 21.90
CA ASN A 211 4.55 -23.83 21.83
C ASN A 211 5.29 -23.65 23.16
N LEU A 212 5.13 -22.49 23.79
CA LEU A 212 5.75 -22.19 25.04
C LEU A 212 5.19 -23.06 26.18
N VAL A 213 3.86 -23.07 26.36
CA VAL A 213 3.21 -23.75 27.48
C VAL A 213 3.27 -25.27 27.30
N ALA A 214 2.86 -25.78 26.13
CA ALA A 214 2.89 -27.23 25.87
C ALA A 214 4.31 -27.76 25.74
N GLY A 215 5.23 -26.99 25.13
CA GLY A 215 6.63 -27.39 25.01
C GLY A 215 7.29 -27.58 26.39
N ILE A 216 7.17 -26.59 27.28
CA ILE A 216 7.72 -26.72 28.66
C ILE A 216 7.06 -27.90 29.38
N GLY A 217 5.71 -28.04 29.28
CA GLY A 217 4.99 -29.13 29.89
C GLY A 217 5.47 -30.51 29.42
N ILE A 218 5.65 -30.71 28.13
CA ILE A 218 6.15 -31.97 27.53
C ILE A 218 7.61 -32.19 27.91
N GLY A 219 8.46 -31.15 27.87
CA GLY A 219 9.85 -31.22 28.29
C GLY A 219 10.02 -31.75 29.73
N LEU A 220 9.18 -31.26 30.64
CA LEU A 220 9.19 -31.69 32.05
C LEU A 220 8.60 -33.10 32.25
N THR A 221 7.44 -33.37 31.65
CA THR A 221 6.66 -34.57 31.97
C THR A 221 7.04 -35.79 31.14
N VAL A 222 7.35 -35.60 29.86
CA VAL A 222 7.65 -36.69 28.92
C VAL A 222 9.15 -36.92 28.78
N HIS A 223 9.93 -35.86 28.68
CA HIS A 223 11.38 -35.96 28.45
C HIS A 223 12.22 -35.84 29.71
N GLY A 224 11.62 -35.55 30.90
CA GLY A 224 12.31 -35.49 32.16
C GLY A 224 13.38 -34.40 32.27
N LEU A 225 13.28 -33.33 31.48
CA LEU A 225 14.18 -32.20 31.54
C LEU A 225 14.04 -31.47 32.88
N SER A 226 15.11 -30.84 33.36
CA SER A 226 15.01 -29.91 34.48
C SER A 226 14.14 -28.69 34.06
N PHE A 227 13.49 -28.05 35.03
CA PHE A 227 12.67 -26.84 34.74
C PHE A 227 13.47 -25.74 34.04
N SER A 228 14.75 -25.57 34.45
CA SER A 228 15.62 -24.57 33.84
C SER A 228 15.94 -24.88 32.38
N GLU A 229 16.22 -26.13 32.04
CA GLU A 229 16.52 -26.57 30.67
C GLU A 229 15.28 -26.53 29.80
N ALA A 230 14.13 -27.01 30.29
CA ALA A 230 12.87 -26.94 29.56
C ALA A 230 12.48 -25.48 29.27
N LEU A 231 12.55 -24.63 30.30
CA LEU A 231 12.24 -23.19 30.12
C LEU A 231 13.21 -22.54 29.13
N SER A 232 14.51 -22.84 29.19
CA SER A 232 15.49 -22.25 28.27
C SER A 232 15.26 -22.71 26.83
N ASN A 233 15.22 -24.04 26.59
CA ASN A 233 15.11 -24.58 25.23
C ASN A 233 13.80 -24.15 24.54
N TYR A 234 12.67 -24.37 25.20
CA TYR A 234 11.37 -24.07 24.61
C TYR A 234 11.11 -22.58 24.48
N SER A 235 11.65 -21.72 25.36
CA SER A 235 11.54 -20.25 25.19
C SER A 235 12.39 -19.77 24.03
N ILE A 236 13.62 -20.27 23.86
CA ILE A 236 14.49 -19.91 22.73
C ILE A 236 13.83 -20.32 21.42
N LEU A 237 13.37 -21.54 21.30
CA LEU A 237 12.68 -22.07 20.13
C LEU A 237 11.39 -21.27 19.82
N THR A 238 10.57 -20.98 20.85
CA THR A 238 9.31 -20.26 20.68
C THR A 238 9.53 -18.80 20.28
N VAL A 239 10.50 -18.12 20.88
CA VAL A 239 10.83 -16.73 20.53
C VAL A 239 11.37 -16.67 19.11
N GLY A 240 12.26 -17.58 18.73
CA GLY A 240 12.80 -17.68 17.38
C GLY A 240 11.71 -17.93 16.34
N ASP A 241 10.86 -18.92 16.55
CA ASP A 241 9.72 -19.25 15.68
C ASP A 241 8.75 -18.07 15.54
N GLY A 242 8.40 -17.44 16.66
CA GLY A 242 7.54 -16.27 16.66
C GLY A 242 8.13 -15.08 15.89
N LEU A 243 9.43 -14.82 16.00
CA LEU A 243 10.10 -13.74 15.27
C LEU A 243 10.16 -14.03 13.77
N VAL A 244 10.59 -15.21 13.41
CA VAL A 244 10.74 -15.64 12.01
C VAL A 244 9.39 -15.63 11.28
N SER A 245 8.30 -15.92 11.97
CA SER A 245 6.96 -15.86 11.40
C SER A 245 6.38 -14.44 11.37
N GLN A 246 6.68 -13.59 12.36
CA GLN A 246 6.10 -12.26 12.47
C GLN A 246 6.77 -11.22 11.57
N VAL A 247 8.09 -11.25 11.38
CA VAL A 247 8.79 -10.24 10.56
C VAL A 247 8.29 -10.22 9.11
N PRO A 248 8.15 -11.34 8.38
CA PRO A 248 7.53 -11.34 7.07
C PRO A 248 6.08 -10.83 7.07
N ALA A 249 5.32 -11.10 8.15
CA ALA A 249 3.95 -10.61 8.30
C ALA A 249 3.89 -9.08 8.32
N VAL A 250 4.77 -8.44 9.10
CA VAL A 250 4.87 -6.97 9.17
C VAL A 250 5.25 -6.41 7.82
N ILE A 251 6.28 -6.97 7.17
CA ILE A 251 6.76 -6.53 5.86
C ILE A 251 5.60 -6.53 4.83
N VAL A 252 4.86 -7.63 4.74
CA VAL A 252 3.73 -7.78 3.82
C VAL A 252 2.57 -6.86 4.20
N SER A 253 2.32 -6.64 5.49
CA SER A 253 1.28 -5.70 5.95
C SER A 253 1.61 -4.25 5.61
N VAL A 254 2.89 -3.86 5.75
CA VAL A 254 3.38 -2.54 5.34
C VAL A 254 3.30 -2.39 3.82
N ALA A 255 3.66 -3.43 3.05
CA ALA A 255 3.50 -3.46 1.60
C ALA A 255 2.05 -3.23 1.16
N SER A 256 1.10 -3.89 1.84
CA SER A 256 -0.34 -3.70 1.60
C SER A 256 -0.80 -2.27 1.90
N ALA A 257 -0.35 -1.69 3.01
CA ALA A 257 -0.67 -0.33 3.38
C ALA A 257 -0.09 0.70 2.39
N LEU A 258 1.16 0.50 1.95
CA LEU A 258 1.80 1.32 0.93
C LEU A 258 1.04 1.26 -0.39
N LEU A 259 0.66 0.07 -0.85
CA LEU A 259 -0.08 -0.11 -2.09
C LEU A 259 -1.44 0.61 -2.06
N LEU A 260 -2.15 0.53 -0.93
CA LEU A 260 -3.42 1.24 -0.72
C LEU A 260 -3.26 2.76 -0.69
N SER A 261 -2.14 3.27 -0.17
CA SER A 261 -1.88 4.71 -0.12
C SER A 261 -1.63 5.33 -1.50
N LYS A 262 -1.17 4.53 -2.47
CA LYS A 262 -0.87 4.97 -3.85
C LYS A 262 -2.12 5.27 -4.72
N GLY A 263 -3.30 4.87 -4.30
CA GLY A 263 -4.54 5.01 -5.08
C GLY A 263 -5.06 6.45 -5.24
N ARG A 264 -4.43 7.46 -4.63
CA ARG A 264 -4.92 8.85 -4.62
C ARG A 264 -4.10 9.85 -5.43
N GLU A 265 -2.87 9.54 -5.78
CA GLU A 265 -1.98 10.47 -6.50
C GLU A 265 -1.36 9.78 -7.72
N GLU A 266 -1.30 10.51 -8.85
CA GLU A 266 -0.55 10.07 -10.03
C GLU A 266 0.93 10.40 -9.80
N GLY A 267 1.77 9.35 -9.62
CA GLY A 267 3.21 9.49 -9.49
C GLY A 267 3.85 8.57 -8.45
N ALA A 268 5.16 8.49 -8.46
CA ALA A 268 5.94 7.73 -7.48
C ALA A 268 5.85 8.41 -6.09
N ILE A 269 5.44 7.65 -5.07
CA ILE A 269 5.26 8.16 -3.69
C ILE A 269 6.56 8.78 -3.14
N ASP A 270 7.71 8.21 -3.47
CA ASP A 270 9.02 8.70 -3.04
C ASP A 270 9.28 10.13 -3.55
N LEU A 271 8.95 10.41 -4.82
CA LEU A 271 9.06 11.75 -5.39
C LEU A 271 8.01 12.70 -4.80
N ALA A 272 6.77 12.25 -4.61
CA ALA A 272 5.73 13.05 -4.00
C ALA A 272 6.04 13.38 -2.53
N LEU A 273 6.52 12.40 -1.74
CA LEU A 273 6.94 12.61 -0.36
C LEU A 273 8.11 13.59 -0.26
N VAL A 274 9.15 13.41 -1.07
CA VAL A 274 10.30 14.32 -1.10
C VAL A 274 9.87 15.71 -1.56
N ALA A 275 8.99 15.80 -2.56
CA ALA A 275 8.47 17.07 -3.04
C ALA A 275 7.59 17.77 -1.99
N GLN A 276 6.68 17.04 -1.33
CA GLN A 276 5.73 17.62 -0.37
C GLN A 276 6.37 17.93 0.98
N LEU A 277 7.13 16.98 1.56
CA LEU A 277 7.81 17.19 2.84
C LEU A 277 9.03 18.09 2.71
N GLY A 278 9.72 18.03 1.57
CA GLY A 278 10.92 18.82 1.29
C GLY A 278 10.64 20.21 0.74
N SER A 279 9.43 20.52 0.25
CA SER A 279 9.14 21.80 -0.44
C SER A 279 9.03 23.00 0.51
N ASN A 280 8.66 22.76 1.77
CA ASN A 280 8.42 23.87 2.70
C ASN A 280 9.70 24.24 3.45
N VAL A 281 10.40 25.27 2.94
CA VAL A 281 11.64 25.81 3.53
C VAL A 281 11.46 26.22 4.99
N ALA A 282 10.29 26.81 5.34
CA ALA A 282 10.01 27.23 6.70
C ALA A 282 9.87 26.03 7.66
N ALA A 283 9.19 24.96 7.23
CA ALA A 283 9.07 23.75 8.04
C ALA A 283 10.42 23.09 8.29
N LEU A 284 11.27 22.98 7.25
CA LEU A 284 12.62 22.43 7.39
C LEU A 284 13.48 23.25 8.34
N MET A 285 13.38 24.59 8.30
CA MET A 285 14.10 25.47 9.20
C MET A 285 13.62 25.37 10.65
N ILE A 286 12.31 25.25 10.89
CA ILE A 286 11.74 25.05 12.23
C ILE A 286 12.24 23.73 12.82
N VAL A 287 12.20 22.63 12.04
CA VAL A 287 12.69 21.33 12.48
C VAL A 287 14.19 21.40 12.80
N ALA A 288 15.00 22.03 11.94
CA ALA A 288 16.42 22.23 12.19
C ALA A 288 16.66 23.02 13.49
N GLY A 289 15.90 24.09 13.74
CA GLY A 289 16.00 24.89 14.96
C GLY A 289 15.63 24.13 16.22
N ILE A 290 14.55 23.34 16.19
CA ILE A 290 14.14 22.48 17.32
C ILE A 290 15.21 21.42 17.62
N LEU A 291 15.74 20.74 16.61
CA LEU A 291 16.79 19.75 16.78
C LEU A 291 18.08 20.36 17.29
N PHE A 292 18.41 21.58 16.89
CA PHE A 292 19.54 22.33 17.42
C PHE A 292 19.35 22.65 18.92
N LEU A 293 18.16 23.08 19.33
CA LEU A 293 17.84 23.29 20.73
C LEU A 293 17.95 22.00 21.55
N PHE A 294 17.50 20.88 21.01
CA PHE A 294 17.64 19.57 21.67
C PHE A 294 19.11 19.14 21.77
N ALA A 295 19.94 19.47 20.78
CA ALA A 295 21.38 19.22 20.88
C ALA A 295 22.04 19.95 22.07
N LEU A 296 21.51 21.12 22.43
CA LEU A 296 22.02 21.90 23.56
C LEU A 296 21.48 21.46 24.94
N PHE A 297 20.48 20.58 24.95
CA PHE A 297 19.83 20.15 26.19
C PHE A 297 20.73 19.16 26.96
N PRO A 298 21.06 19.40 28.23
CA PRO A 298 21.90 18.50 29.01
C PRO A 298 21.20 17.15 29.20
N GLY A 299 21.90 16.05 28.88
CA GLY A 299 21.38 14.69 28.96
C GLY A 299 20.96 14.09 27.62
N LEU A 300 20.84 14.87 26.54
CA LEU A 300 20.62 14.36 25.19
C LEU A 300 21.95 14.19 24.44
N PRO A 301 22.03 13.18 23.51
CA PRO A 301 23.25 12.95 22.75
C PRO A 301 23.48 14.08 21.73
N PHE A 302 24.44 14.94 21.99
CA PHE A 302 24.76 16.14 21.19
C PHE A 302 24.98 15.84 19.69
N VAL A 303 25.80 14.83 19.39
CA VAL A 303 26.25 14.55 18.01
C VAL A 303 25.11 14.17 17.08
N PRO A 304 24.20 13.20 17.39
CA PRO A 304 23.07 12.86 16.52
C PRO A 304 22.13 14.02 16.25
N PHE A 305 21.79 14.80 17.29
CA PHE A 305 20.87 15.94 17.12
C PHE A 305 21.51 17.07 16.31
N MET A 306 22.80 17.32 16.47
CA MET A 306 23.54 18.33 15.70
C MET A 306 23.65 17.92 14.23
N LEU A 307 23.95 16.64 13.93
CA LEU A 307 24.01 16.13 12.56
C LEU A 307 22.63 16.20 11.88
N ALA A 308 21.57 15.82 12.57
CA ALA A 308 20.22 15.91 12.05
C ALA A 308 19.81 17.38 11.78
N SER A 309 20.09 18.29 12.73
CA SER A 309 19.84 19.73 12.56
C SER A 309 20.58 20.28 11.33
N ALA A 310 21.87 19.99 11.20
CA ALA A 310 22.67 20.39 10.04
C ALA A 310 22.12 19.81 8.72
N GLY A 311 21.64 18.55 8.74
CA GLY A 311 21.00 17.91 7.58
C GLY A 311 19.74 18.66 7.13
N PHE A 312 18.83 18.98 8.04
CA PHE A 312 17.61 19.73 7.72
C PHE A 312 17.90 21.18 7.32
N ALA A 313 18.88 21.83 7.94
CA ALA A 313 19.32 23.17 7.56
C ALA A 313 19.90 23.18 6.13
N THR A 314 20.77 22.24 5.79
CA THR A 314 21.31 22.11 4.42
C THR A 314 20.23 21.80 3.40
N ALA A 315 19.29 20.91 3.71
CA ALA A 315 18.14 20.62 2.87
C ALA A 315 17.31 21.89 2.59
N SER A 316 17.03 22.70 3.62
CA SER A 316 16.28 23.95 3.45
C SER A 316 16.98 24.96 2.55
N VAL A 317 18.31 25.06 2.65
CA VAL A 317 19.12 25.94 1.77
C VAL A 317 19.09 25.45 0.32
N LEU A 318 19.18 24.13 0.09
CA LEU A 318 19.11 23.54 -1.24
C LEU A 318 17.74 23.78 -1.91
N VAL A 319 16.66 23.58 -1.17
CA VAL A 319 15.29 23.84 -1.65
C VAL A 319 15.13 25.32 -2.01
N ARG A 320 15.53 26.22 -1.13
CA ARG A 320 15.48 27.66 -1.38
C ARG A 320 16.29 28.10 -2.61
N ARG A 321 17.45 27.47 -2.84
CA ARG A 321 18.25 27.72 -4.06
C ARG A 321 17.53 27.22 -5.31
N ARG A 322 16.88 26.05 -5.24
CA ARG A 322 16.11 25.49 -6.35
C ARG A 322 14.91 26.35 -6.70
N ASP A 323 14.19 26.84 -5.71
CA ASP A 323 13.02 27.70 -5.93
C ASP A 323 13.42 29.03 -6.56
N ARG A 324 14.51 29.66 -6.08
CA ARG A 324 15.05 30.87 -6.70
C ARG A 324 15.53 30.67 -8.14
N ALA A 325 16.12 29.51 -8.44
CA ALA A 325 16.53 29.19 -9.81
C ALA A 325 15.34 29.07 -10.75
N LYS A 326 14.22 28.49 -10.27
CA LYS A 326 12.97 28.41 -11.05
C LYS A 326 12.32 29.76 -11.24
N GLU A 327 12.32 30.65 -10.23
CA GLU A 327 11.82 32.02 -10.34
C GLU A 327 12.63 32.82 -11.36
N THR A 328 13.96 32.69 -11.34
CA THR A 328 14.84 33.36 -12.32
C THR A 328 14.63 32.82 -13.74
N GLU A 329 14.37 31.53 -13.91
CA GLU A 329 14.12 30.90 -15.20
C GLU A 329 12.72 31.29 -15.75
N ALA A 330 11.73 31.42 -14.87
CA ALA A 330 10.38 31.92 -15.23
C ALA A 330 10.40 33.41 -15.60
N GLU A 331 11.28 34.22 -15.01
CA GLU A 331 11.46 35.65 -15.31
C GLU A 331 12.22 35.86 -16.65
N LEU A 332 13.00 34.86 -17.09
CA LEU A 332 13.74 34.87 -18.36
C LEU A 332 12.93 34.35 -19.57
N VAL A 333 11.79 33.72 -19.35
CA VAL A 333 10.85 33.44 -20.43
C VAL A 333 10.17 34.76 -20.78
N PRO A 334 10.35 35.33 -21.98
CA PRO A 334 9.64 36.51 -22.39
C PRO A 334 8.14 36.23 -22.20
N GLU A 335 7.45 37.11 -21.48
CA GLU A 335 6.02 37.09 -21.35
C GLU A 335 5.46 36.97 -22.80
N GLU A 336 5.06 35.75 -23.17
CA GLU A 336 4.27 35.57 -24.38
C GLU A 336 3.10 36.53 -24.18
N ILE A 337 3.09 37.60 -24.98
CA ILE A 337 2.03 38.56 -24.98
C ILE A 337 0.75 37.76 -25.12
N THR A 338 0.17 37.39 -23.97
CA THR A 338 -1.21 36.90 -23.94
C THR A 338 -2.00 38.01 -24.60
N PRO A 339 -2.60 37.81 -25.78
CA PRO A 339 -3.43 38.83 -26.37
C PRO A 339 -4.42 39.20 -25.29
N GLU A 340 -4.46 40.50 -24.94
CA GLU A 340 -5.43 41.02 -23.97
C GLU A 340 -6.76 40.37 -24.27
N PRO A 341 -7.44 39.79 -23.25
CA PRO A 341 -8.75 39.21 -23.51
C PRO A 341 -9.60 40.32 -24.12
N LEU A 342 -9.88 40.17 -25.40
CA LEU A 342 -10.77 41.06 -26.14
C LEU A 342 -11.99 41.23 -25.24
N LYS A 343 -12.14 42.42 -24.64
CA LYS A 343 -13.34 42.79 -23.92
C LYS A 343 -14.46 42.69 -24.94
N PHE A 344 -15.28 41.67 -24.80
CA PHE A 344 -16.38 41.33 -25.71
C PHE A 344 -17.33 42.51 -25.99
N GLY A 345 -17.12 43.64 -25.35
CA GLY A 345 -17.88 44.87 -25.55
C GLY A 345 -17.37 45.82 -26.66
N ASP A 346 -16.07 45.74 -27.04
CA ASP A 346 -15.48 46.77 -27.95
C ASP A 346 -15.31 46.30 -29.40
N SER A 347 -15.59 45.05 -29.73
CA SER A 347 -15.38 44.50 -31.08
C SER A 347 -16.65 44.09 -31.83
N ILE A 348 -17.85 44.33 -31.28
CA ILE A 348 -19.08 44.10 -32.00
C ILE A 348 -19.63 45.47 -32.44
N HIS A 349 -18.97 46.13 -33.35
CA HIS A 349 -19.69 46.91 -34.36
C HIS A 349 -20.26 45.89 -35.34
N ALA A 350 -21.41 45.30 -35.00
CA ALA A 350 -22.21 44.61 -35.99
C ALA A 350 -22.75 45.69 -36.92
N ASP A 351 -22.14 45.82 -38.09
CA ASP A 351 -22.79 46.44 -39.22
C ASP A 351 -24.15 45.77 -39.38
N GLU A 352 -25.16 46.54 -39.77
CA GLU A 352 -26.54 46.09 -39.87
C GLU A 352 -26.67 44.67 -40.42
N ILE A 353 -27.37 43.80 -39.67
CA ILE A 353 -27.65 42.46 -40.15
C ILE A 353 -28.58 42.55 -41.35
N HIS A 354 -28.04 42.39 -42.52
CA HIS A 354 -28.84 42.27 -43.77
C HIS A 354 -29.42 40.83 -43.82
N LEU A 355 -30.72 40.74 -43.55
CA LEU A 355 -31.47 39.50 -43.71
C LEU A 355 -32.10 39.55 -45.15
N GLU A 356 -31.51 38.83 -46.08
CA GLU A 356 -32.17 38.51 -47.36
C GLU A 356 -33.23 37.46 -47.16
N VAL A 357 -34.48 37.86 -47.30
CA VAL A 357 -35.62 36.93 -47.20
C VAL A 357 -36.07 36.57 -48.61
N ALA A 358 -36.20 35.25 -48.86
CA ALA A 358 -36.70 34.78 -50.15
C ALA A 358 -38.08 35.40 -50.47
N PRO A 359 -38.38 35.76 -51.75
CA PRO A 359 -39.59 36.42 -52.12
C PRO A 359 -40.88 35.76 -51.59
N ASP A 360 -40.91 34.47 -51.47
CA ASP A 360 -42.07 33.69 -51.01
C ASP A 360 -42.35 33.82 -49.49
N LEU A 361 -41.37 34.30 -48.71
CA LEU A 361 -41.47 34.49 -47.26
C LEU A 361 -41.67 35.92 -46.81
N VAL A 362 -41.66 36.88 -47.75
CA VAL A 362 -41.80 38.32 -47.47
C VAL A 362 -43.12 38.64 -46.75
N ASN A 363 -44.19 37.95 -47.12
CA ASN A 363 -45.49 38.15 -46.47
C ASN A 363 -45.55 37.63 -45.04
N LEU A 364 -44.80 36.61 -44.72
CA LEU A 364 -44.72 36.03 -43.38
C LEU A 364 -43.89 36.86 -42.42
N VAL A 365 -42.83 37.50 -42.93
CA VAL A 365 -41.96 38.41 -42.15
C VAL A 365 -42.66 39.72 -41.88
N LEU A 366 -43.48 40.30 -42.86
CA LEU A 366 -44.27 41.46 -42.65
C LEU A 366 -45.37 41.28 -41.61
N LEU A 367 -46.01 40.12 -41.54
CA LEU A 367 -47.01 39.83 -40.53
C LEU A 367 -46.35 39.65 -39.14
N GLY A 368 -45.17 39.10 -39.06
CA GLY A 368 -44.34 38.92 -37.80
C GLY A 368 -43.83 40.28 -37.28
N ALA A 369 -43.43 41.22 -38.19
CA ALA A 369 -42.92 42.50 -37.82
C ALA A 369 -44.04 43.46 -37.25
N ILE A 370 -45.25 43.26 -37.63
CA ILE A 370 -46.39 43.96 -37.05
C ILE A 370 -46.71 43.53 -35.66
N SER A 371 -46.53 42.19 -35.39
CA SER A 371 -46.66 41.59 -34.04
C SER A 371 -45.58 42.07 -33.08
N LEU A 372 -44.33 42.20 -33.53
CA LEU A 372 -43.20 42.63 -32.70
C LEU A 372 -43.25 44.16 -32.36
N ARG A 373 -43.88 45.01 -33.18
CA ARG A 373 -44.07 46.39 -32.83
C ARG A 373 -45.12 46.60 -31.74
N SER A 374 -46.07 45.74 -31.58
CA SER A 374 -47.09 45.84 -30.53
C SER A 374 -46.59 45.43 -29.12
N THR A 375 -45.55 44.63 -29.09
CA THR A 375 -44.96 44.19 -27.82
C THR A 375 -43.77 45.01 -27.30
N GLY A 376 -43.17 45.84 -28.15
CA GLY A 376 -42.03 46.70 -27.83
C GLY A 376 -42.34 47.97 -27.04
N SER A 377 -43.62 48.36 -26.89
CA SER A 377 -44.03 49.59 -26.20
C SER A 377 -44.28 49.42 -24.68
N SER A 378 -44.21 48.21 -24.11
CA SER A 378 -44.50 48.02 -22.71
C SER A 378 -43.26 47.76 -21.81
N CYS A 379 -42.05 47.81 -22.37
CA CYS A 379 -40.82 47.51 -21.60
C CYS A 379 -39.94 48.74 -21.34
N ARG A 380 -40.56 49.97 -21.34
CA ARG A 380 -39.89 51.12 -20.79
C ARG A 380 -40.76 51.80 -19.72
N ARG A 381 -40.76 51.17 -18.50
CA ARG A 381 -40.98 51.83 -17.20
C ARG A 381 -40.89 50.80 -16.11
N SER A 382 -39.69 50.67 -15.53
CA SER A 382 -39.47 50.66 -14.08
C SER A 382 -37.97 50.43 -13.83
N ALA A 383 -37.42 51.53 -13.36
CA ALA A 383 -36.27 51.73 -12.48
C ALA A 383 -35.08 50.79 -12.62
#